data_5b0e5f45f3f815df4bbef6c438d2163f
#
_entry.id   5b0e5f45f3f815df4bbef6c438d2163f
#
_cell.length_a   1.000
_cell.length_b   1.000
_cell.length_c   1.000
_cell.angle_alpha   90.00
_cell.angle_beta   90.00
_cell.angle_gamma   90.00
#
_symmetry.space_group_name_H-M   'P 1'
#
loop_
_entity.id
_entity.type
_entity.pdbx_description
1 polymer ?
#
loop_
_entity_poly.entity_id
_entity_poly.type
_entity_poly.pdbx_seq_one_letter_code
_entity_poly.pdbx_strand_id
1 'polypeptide(L)'
;MNTNDITQLQKAVGVHDDGIIGRSTLTAVFRKLGASQSRAEELGLAANVHLRNFGILDNSLRFNHFLAQLAHESGNFRYMEEIASGAAYEGRKDLGNTQAGDGKRFKGRGPIQLTGRANYRKYGQQLGIDFENNPEIVAIPSVGLLVACKFWADNGLNALADQDDLRAITRRINGGYNGFEDRKAHLAKLKGWV
;
A
#
# COMPACT_ATOMS: atom_id res chain seq x y z
N MET A 1 10.32 13.64 -5.07
CA MET A 1 10.47 13.60 -6.56
C MET A 1 10.77 15.00 -7.04
N ASN A 2 11.70 15.16 -7.96
CA ASN A 2 11.98 16.44 -8.59
C ASN A 2 10.95 16.77 -9.68
N THR A 3 10.95 18.02 -10.18
CA THR A 3 9.97 18.48 -11.19
C THR A 3 10.01 17.66 -12.48
N ASN A 4 11.20 17.24 -12.92
CA ASN A 4 11.34 16.45 -14.14
C ASN A 4 10.70 15.06 -13.97
N ASP A 5 10.95 14.39 -12.84
CA ASP A 5 10.31 13.10 -12.53
C ASP A 5 8.77 13.25 -12.57
N ILE A 6 8.25 14.31 -11.96
CA ILE A 6 6.80 14.54 -11.87
C ILE A 6 6.22 14.79 -13.28
N THR A 7 6.87 15.61 -14.09
CA THR A 7 6.43 15.88 -15.47
C THR A 7 6.43 14.63 -16.32
N GLN A 8 7.45 13.76 -16.19
CA GLN A 8 7.49 12.47 -16.88
C GLN A 8 6.35 11.55 -16.43
N LEU A 9 6.13 11.46 -15.11
CA LEU A 9 5.01 10.70 -14.54
C LEU A 9 3.66 11.19 -15.09
N GLN A 10 3.45 12.50 -15.10
CA GLN A 10 2.21 13.12 -15.59
C GLN A 10 1.95 12.78 -17.06
N LYS A 11 2.97 12.88 -17.92
CA LYS A 11 2.91 12.45 -19.32
C LYS A 11 2.57 10.96 -19.43
N ALA A 12 3.26 10.13 -18.64
CA ALA A 12 3.05 8.69 -18.64
C ALA A 12 1.62 8.30 -18.23
N VAL A 13 1.00 9.02 -17.28
CA VAL A 13 -0.38 8.71 -16.83
C VAL A 13 -1.47 9.51 -17.57
N GLY A 14 -1.08 10.43 -18.46
CA GLY A 14 -2.01 11.15 -19.35
C GLY A 14 -2.76 12.30 -18.68
N VAL A 15 -2.10 13.05 -17.79
CA VAL A 15 -2.64 14.28 -17.19
C VAL A 15 -1.79 15.49 -17.57
N HIS A 16 -2.26 16.70 -17.24
CA HIS A 16 -1.50 17.94 -17.45
C HIS A 16 -0.14 17.88 -16.72
N ASP A 17 0.92 18.18 -17.46
CA ASP A 17 2.31 18.00 -17.04
C ASP A 17 2.94 19.30 -16.47
N ASP A 18 2.30 19.84 -15.43
CA ASP A 18 2.70 21.07 -14.74
C ASP A 18 3.88 20.90 -13.75
N GLY A 19 4.36 19.67 -13.56
CA GLY A 19 5.44 19.35 -12.63
C GLY A 19 5.03 19.41 -11.15
N ILE A 20 3.72 19.46 -10.87
CA ILE A 20 3.18 19.49 -9.50
C ILE A 20 2.46 18.17 -9.21
N ILE A 21 3.03 17.34 -8.35
CA ILE A 21 2.36 16.10 -7.95
C ILE A 21 1.23 16.41 -6.96
N GLY A 22 0.00 16.19 -7.40
CA GLY A 22 -1.21 16.44 -6.64
C GLY A 22 -2.23 15.32 -6.77
N ARG A 23 -3.44 15.55 -6.25
CA ARG A 23 -4.54 14.59 -6.30
C ARG A 23 -4.80 14.06 -7.72
N SER A 24 -4.84 14.93 -8.73
CA SER A 24 -5.15 14.53 -10.11
C SER A 24 -4.12 13.54 -10.65
N THR A 25 -2.82 13.85 -10.48
CA THR A 25 -1.72 12.97 -10.90
C THR A 25 -1.79 11.62 -10.17
N LEU A 26 -1.97 11.62 -8.84
CA LEU A 26 -2.04 10.40 -8.06
C LEU A 26 -3.28 9.56 -8.37
N THR A 27 -4.44 10.20 -8.61
CA THR A 27 -5.64 9.50 -9.11
C THR A 27 -5.36 8.78 -10.43
N ALA A 28 -4.73 9.47 -11.39
CA ALA A 28 -4.38 8.89 -12.68
C ALA A 28 -3.38 7.72 -12.54
N VAL A 29 -2.42 7.81 -11.62
CA VAL A 29 -1.50 6.70 -11.28
C VAL A 29 -2.27 5.47 -10.81
N PHE A 30 -3.17 5.60 -9.83
CA PHE A 30 -3.96 4.46 -9.35
C PHE A 30 -4.89 3.89 -10.42
N ARG A 31 -5.47 4.74 -11.26
CA ARG A 31 -6.25 4.30 -12.44
C ARG A 31 -5.40 3.45 -13.38
N LYS A 32 -4.23 3.93 -13.75
CA LYS A 32 -3.31 3.25 -14.66
C LYS A 32 -2.75 1.94 -14.07
N LEU A 33 -2.68 1.85 -12.73
CA LEU A 33 -2.34 0.61 -12.03
C LEU A 33 -3.50 -0.40 -11.99
N GLY A 34 -4.76 0.03 -12.17
CA GLY A 34 -5.91 -0.88 -12.28
C GLY A 34 -7.04 -0.65 -11.28
N ALA A 35 -6.97 0.39 -10.46
CA ALA A 35 -8.07 0.76 -9.56
C ALA A 35 -9.31 1.21 -10.36
N SER A 36 -10.51 0.94 -9.82
CA SER A 36 -11.75 1.53 -10.33
C SER A 36 -11.73 3.06 -10.21
N GLN A 37 -12.57 3.78 -10.94
CA GLN A 37 -12.60 5.25 -10.91
C GLN A 37 -12.78 5.78 -9.48
N SER A 38 -13.83 5.35 -8.79
CA SER A 38 -14.12 5.80 -7.41
C SER A 38 -13.00 5.49 -6.44
N ARG A 39 -12.42 4.30 -6.53
CA ARG A 39 -11.31 3.89 -5.68
C ARG A 39 -10.05 4.72 -5.96
N ALA A 40 -9.74 4.99 -7.21
CA ALA A 40 -8.59 5.79 -7.57
C ALA A 40 -8.72 7.25 -7.12
N GLU A 41 -9.93 7.81 -7.16
CA GLU A 41 -10.21 9.17 -6.65
C GLU A 41 -9.98 9.26 -5.14
N GLU A 42 -10.45 8.27 -4.38
CA GLU A 42 -10.24 8.19 -2.94
C GLU A 42 -8.76 7.95 -2.61
N LEU A 43 -8.12 6.98 -3.27
CA LEU A 43 -6.68 6.72 -3.10
C LEU A 43 -5.84 7.94 -3.48
N GLY A 44 -6.16 8.64 -4.56
CA GLY A 44 -5.44 9.82 -5.00
C GLY A 44 -5.52 10.98 -4.02
N LEU A 45 -6.70 11.18 -3.41
CA LEU A 45 -6.88 12.17 -2.33
C LEU A 45 -6.04 11.81 -1.11
N ALA A 46 -6.16 10.58 -0.63
CA ALA A 46 -5.42 10.09 0.54
C ALA A 46 -3.90 10.10 0.30
N ALA A 47 -3.45 9.65 -0.88
CA ALA A 47 -2.04 9.63 -1.25
C ALA A 47 -1.41 11.03 -1.28
N ASN A 48 -2.15 12.04 -1.73
CA ASN A 48 -1.66 13.42 -1.74
C ASN A 48 -1.28 13.93 -0.33
N VAL A 49 -1.88 13.37 0.71
CA VAL A 49 -1.56 13.69 2.11
C VAL A 49 -0.55 12.69 2.67
N HIS A 50 -0.88 11.41 2.63
CA HIS A 50 -0.13 10.39 3.36
C HIS A 50 1.26 10.13 2.76
N LEU A 51 1.39 10.05 1.42
CA LEU A 51 2.70 9.78 0.82
C LEU A 51 3.70 10.89 1.11
N ARG A 52 3.24 12.14 1.25
CA ARG A 52 4.09 13.26 1.70
C ARG A 52 4.51 13.10 3.15
N ASN A 53 3.55 12.88 4.03
CA ASN A 53 3.79 12.78 5.48
C ASN A 53 4.75 11.64 5.85
N PHE A 54 4.76 10.58 5.05
CA PHE A 54 5.64 9.43 5.27
C PHE A 54 6.90 9.45 4.39
N GLY A 55 7.20 10.56 3.69
CA GLY A 55 8.40 10.75 2.87
C GLY A 55 8.48 9.83 1.65
N ILE A 56 7.35 9.27 1.20
CA ILE A 56 7.29 8.35 0.05
C ILE A 56 7.41 9.15 -1.26
N LEU A 57 6.96 10.41 -1.29
CA LEU A 57 7.11 11.31 -2.43
C LEU A 57 8.46 12.04 -2.49
N ASP A 58 9.39 11.82 -1.55
CA ASP A 58 10.66 12.54 -1.52
C ASP A 58 11.52 12.22 -2.75
N ASN A 59 11.47 10.98 -3.25
CA ASN A 59 12.11 10.59 -4.50
C ASN A 59 11.32 9.52 -5.27
N SER A 60 11.70 9.31 -6.53
CA SER A 60 11.02 8.36 -7.42
C SER A 60 11.22 6.90 -7.01
N LEU A 61 12.37 6.53 -6.42
CA LEU A 61 12.61 5.16 -5.97
C LEU A 61 11.63 4.76 -4.86
N ARG A 62 11.46 5.60 -3.82
CA ARG A 62 10.50 5.34 -2.73
C ARG A 62 9.08 5.19 -3.26
N PHE A 63 8.66 6.10 -4.12
CA PHE A 63 7.35 6.09 -4.74
C PHE A 63 7.11 4.81 -5.56
N ASN A 64 8.07 4.46 -6.42
CA ASN A 64 7.97 3.31 -7.30
C ASN A 64 7.97 1.98 -6.51
N HIS A 65 8.86 1.83 -5.53
CA HIS A 65 8.89 0.65 -4.68
C HIS A 65 7.62 0.49 -3.85
N PHE A 66 7.14 1.57 -3.23
CA PHE A 66 5.91 1.54 -2.45
C PHE A 66 4.72 1.07 -3.29
N LEU A 67 4.51 1.70 -4.44
CA LEU A 67 3.39 1.35 -5.32
C LEU A 67 3.54 -0.05 -5.93
N ALA A 68 4.75 -0.50 -6.26
CA ALA A 68 4.98 -1.83 -6.79
C ALA A 68 4.56 -2.92 -5.79
N GLN A 69 4.90 -2.73 -4.51
CA GLN A 69 4.50 -3.66 -3.47
C GLN A 69 2.97 -3.66 -3.28
N LEU A 70 2.35 -2.50 -3.17
CA LEU A 70 0.91 -2.41 -2.98
C LEU A 70 0.12 -2.93 -4.19
N ALA A 71 0.60 -2.71 -5.41
CA ALA A 71 -0.02 -3.25 -6.62
C ALA A 71 -0.05 -4.78 -6.59
N HIS A 72 1.05 -5.42 -6.18
CA HIS A 72 1.10 -6.86 -5.99
C HIS A 72 0.12 -7.34 -4.92
N GLU A 73 0.21 -6.79 -3.69
CA GLU A 73 -0.58 -7.24 -2.54
C GLU A 73 -2.09 -7.08 -2.73
N SER A 74 -2.52 -6.05 -3.46
CA SER A 74 -3.94 -5.72 -3.68
C SER A 74 -4.50 -6.19 -5.03
N GLY A 75 -3.73 -6.95 -5.82
CA GLY A 75 -4.11 -7.33 -7.17
C GLY A 75 -4.40 -6.13 -8.05
N ASN A 76 -3.45 -5.19 -8.12
CA ASN A 76 -3.57 -3.92 -8.86
C ASN A 76 -4.67 -3.00 -8.29
N PHE A 77 -4.76 -2.90 -6.97
CA PHE A 77 -5.75 -2.08 -6.24
C PHE A 77 -7.21 -2.48 -6.51
N ARG A 78 -7.43 -3.74 -6.97
CA ARG A 78 -8.79 -4.27 -7.17
C ARG A 78 -9.40 -4.78 -5.87
N TYR A 79 -8.56 -5.27 -4.95
CA TYR A 79 -9.02 -5.89 -3.71
C TYR A 79 -8.52 -5.08 -2.52
N MET A 80 -9.48 -4.57 -1.73
CA MET A 80 -9.21 -3.90 -0.45
C MET A 80 -9.54 -4.81 0.73
N GLU A 81 -10.06 -6.00 0.46
CA GLU A 81 -10.31 -7.05 1.43
C GLU A 81 -10.01 -8.40 0.77
N GLU A 82 -9.43 -9.30 1.53
CA GLU A 82 -9.15 -10.67 1.12
C GLU A 82 -10.43 -11.39 0.69
N ILE A 83 -10.39 -12.07 -0.47
CA ILE A 83 -11.54 -12.83 -1.00
C ILE A 83 -11.83 -14.05 -0.13
N ALA A 84 -10.76 -14.69 0.39
CA ALA A 84 -10.89 -15.80 1.30
C ALA A 84 -11.60 -15.39 2.61
N SER A 85 -12.28 -16.34 3.23
CA SER A 85 -13.06 -16.07 4.45
C SER A 85 -12.22 -15.68 5.66
N GLY A 86 -10.91 -15.92 5.63
CA GLY A 86 -10.02 -15.76 6.78
C GLY A 86 -10.04 -16.93 7.77
N ALA A 87 -10.82 -17.97 7.49
CA ALA A 87 -10.91 -19.13 8.39
C ALA A 87 -9.55 -19.83 8.64
N ALA A 88 -8.62 -19.75 7.69
CA ALA A 88 -7.26 -20.28 7.82
C ALA A 88 -6.43 -19.58 8.92
N TYR A 89 -6.85 -18.40 9.35
CA TYR A 89 -6.18 -17.63 10.41
C TYR A 89 -6.77 -17.91 11.81
N GLU A 90 -7.77 -18.78 11.90
CA GLU A 90 -8.39 -19.12 13.19
C GLU A 90 -7.39 -19.80 14.13
N GLY A 91 -7.32 -19.31 15.37
CA GLY A 91 -6.40 -19.83 16.38
C GLY A 91 -4.90 -19.55 16.15
N ARG A 92 -4.55 -18.77 15.12
CA ARG A 92 -3.17 -18.36 14.80
C ARG A 92 -2.64 -17.42 15.90
N LYS A 93 -1.96 -17.98 16.90
CA LYS A 93 -1.38 -17.24 18.04
C LYS A 93 -0.33 -16.22 17.62
N ASP A 94 0.45 -16.51 16.60
CA ASP A 94 1.43 -15.61 15.99
C ASP A 94 0.81 -14.34 15.38
N LEU A 95 -0.48 -14.40 15.00
CA LEU A 95 -1.30 -13.26 14.56
C LEU A 95 -2.10 -12.62 15.70
N GLY A 96 -2.00 -13.14 16.92
CA GLY A 96 -2.82 -12.72 18.06
C GLY A 96 -4.27 -13.16 17.99
N ASN A 97 -4.62 -14.09 17.10
CA ASN A 97 -5.96 -14.65 16.94
C ASN A 97 -6.20 -15.75 17.98
N THR A 98 -6.63 -15.34 19.17
CA THR A 98 -6.78 -16.23 20.33
C THR A 98 -8.23 -16.44 20.76
N GLN A 99 -9.17 -15.75 20.13
CA GLN A 99 -10.60 -15.84 20.40
C GLN A 99 -11.33 -16.49 19.22
N ALA A 100 -12.42 -17.18 19.51
CA ALA A 100 -13.25 -17.79 18.48
C ALA A 100 -13.77 -16.71 17.50
N GLY A 101 -13.61 -16.96 16.19
CA GLY A 101 -14.02 -16.06 15.12
C GLY A 101 -12.96 -15.03 14.72
N ASP A 102 -11.80 -14.95 15.39
CA ASP A 102 -10.74 -14.00 15.07
C ASP A 102 -10.20 -14.15 13.65
N GLY A 103 -10.12 -15.38 13.16
CA GLY A 103 -9.64 -15.62 11.82
C GLY A 103 -10.44 -14.86 10.75
N LYS A 104 -11.76 -14.95 10.82
CA LYS A 104 -12.67 -14.25 9.92
C LYS A 104 -12.71 -12.75 10.19
N ARG A 105 -12.73 -12.35 11.46
CA ARG A 105 -12.84 -10.96 11.89
C ARG A 105 -11.63 -10.14 11.46
N PHE A 106 -10.43 -10.69 11.59
CA PHE A 106 -9.17 -10.00 11.32
C PHE A 106 -8.44 -10.54 10.08
N LYS A 107 -9.22 -10.90 9.06
CA LYS A 107 -8.67 -11.29 7.75
C LYS A 107 -7.96 -10.12 7.06
N GLY A 108 -7.24 -10.40 5.98
CA GLY A 108 -6.47 -9.39 5.26
C GLY A 108 -7.31 -8.23 4.72
N ARG A 109 -6.94 -6.99 5.05
CA ARG A 109 -7.59 -5.76 4.54
C ARG A 109 -6.59 -4.67 4.21
N GLY A 110 -7.05 -3.74 3.36
CA GLY A 110 -6.24 -2.65 2.81
C GLY A 110 -5.25 -3.13 1.76
N PRO A 111 -4.58 -2.19 1.07
CA PRO A 111 -3.65 -2.54 -0.02
C PRO A 111 -2.38 -3.25 0.43
N ILE A 112 -2.10 -3.32 1.75
CA ILE A 112 -0.98 -4.08 2.34
C ILE A 112 -1.44 -5.39 2.98
N GLN A 113 -2.74 -5.71 2.94
CA GLN A 113 -3.32 -6.94 3.49
C GLN A 113 -3.02 -7.13 4.99
N LEU A 114 -3.32 -6.09 5.80
CA LEU A 114 -3.21 -6.17 7.25
C LEU A 114 -4.03 -7.34 7.79
N THR A 115 -3.40 -8.27 8.51
CA THR A 115 -4.00 -9.52 8.98
C THR A 115 -3.68 -9.78 10.45
N GLY A 116 -4.65 -10.30 11.19
CA GLY A 116 -4.51 -10.75 12.57
C GLY A 116 -4.81 -9.67 13.63
N ARG A 117 -5.50 -10.08 14.71
CA ARG A 117 -5.94 -9.21 15.82
C ARG A 117 -4.81 -8.34 16.37
N ALA A 118 -3.62 -8.91 16.58
CA ALA A 118 -2.48 -8.18 17.13
C ALA A 118 -2.05 -7.02 16.22
N ASN A 119 -2.07 -7.20 14.91
CA ASN A 119 -1.73 -6.16 13.95
C ASN A 119 -2.83 -5.07 13.88
N TYR A 120 -4.09 -5.45 13.86
CA TYR A 120 -5.20 -4.49 13.90
C TYR A 120 -5.13 -3.62 15.15
N ARG A 121 -4.90 -4.22 16.33
CA ARG A 121 -4.69 -3.49 17.59
C ARG A 121 -3.48 -2.56 17.52
N LYS A 122 -2.33 -3.09 17.08
CA LYS A 122 -1.07 -2.32 16.97
C LYS A 122 -1.25 -1.06 16.11
N TYR A 123 -1.72 -1.23 14.88
CA TYR A 123 -1.87 -0.09 13.96
C TYR A 123 -3.02 0.83 14.38
N GLY A 124 -4.07 0.28 14.98
CA GLY A 124 -5.14 1.08 15.58
C GLY A 124 -4.63 2.02 16.66
N GLN A 125 -3.84 1.50 17.60
CA GLN A 125 -3.23 2.31 18.67
C GLN A 125 -2.27 3.37 18.12
N GLN A 126 -1.43 3.01 17.15
CA GLN A 126 -0.45 3.93 16.57
C GLN A 126 -1.08 5.06 15.74
N LEU A 127 -2.24 4.82 15.14
CA LEU A 127 -2.95 5.78 14.29
C LEU A 127 -4.11 6.48 15.01
N GLY A 128 -4.40 6.09 16.26
CA GLY A 128 -5.51 6.65 17.02
C GLY A 128 -6.89 6.25 16.47
N ILE A 129 -7.00 5.08 15.82
CA ILE A 129 -8.24 4.58 15.21
C ILE A 129 -8.54 3.19 15.77
N ASP A 130 -9.77 2.96 16.21
CA ASP A 130 -10.16 1.68 16.81
C ASP A 130 -10.42 0.60 15.76
N PHE A 131 -9.33 0.05 15.19
CA PHE A 131 -9.39 -1.04 14.23
C PHE A 131 -9.76 -2.39 14.87
N GLU A 132 -9.52 -2.57 16.15
CA GLU A 132 -9.83 -3.86 16.80
C GLU A 132 -11.34 -4.08 16.91
N ASN A 133 -12.10 -3.03 17.23
CA ASN A 133 -13.55 -3.11 17.29
C ASN A 133 -14.22 -2.92 15.92
N ASN A 134 -13.58 -2.18 15.01
CA ASN A 134 -14.10 -1.85 13.68
C ASN A 134 -13.09 -2.26 12.57
N PRO A 135 -12.76 -3.55 12.43
CA PRO A 135 -11.71 -3.98 11.51
C PRO A 135 -12.03 -3.74 10.03
N GLU A 136 -13.32 -3.68 9.68
CA GLU A 136 -13.79 -3.46 8.30
C GLU A 136 -13.38 -2.09 7.74
N ILE A 137 -13.17 -1.09 8.58
CA ILE A 137 -12.76 0.25 8.11
C ILE A 137 -11.37 0.25 7.45
N VAL A 138 -10.52 -0.74 7.73
CA VAL A 138 -9.22 -0.91 7.05
C VAL A 138 -9.40 -1.24 5.56
N ALA A 139 -10.56 -1.76 5.15
CA ALA A 139 -10.89 -1.97 3.74
C ALA A 139 -11.31 -0.68 3.00
N ILE A 140 -11.56 0.41 3.72
CA ILE A 140 -11.77 1.73 3.10
C ILE A 140 -10.45 2.17 2.47
N PRO A 141 -10.41 2.51 1.15
CA PRO A 141 -9.16 2.74 0.43
C PRO A 141 -8.24 3.78 1.09
N SER A 142 -8.80 4.89 1.56
CA SER A 142 -8.05 5.96 2.23
C SER A 142 -7.43 5.50 3.55
N VAL A 143 -8.19 4.77 4.35
CA VAL A 143 -7.73 4.21 5.64
C VAL A 143 -6.69 3.11 5.42
N GLY A 144 -6.95 2.19 4.50
CA GLY A 144 -6.01 1.13 4.17
C GLY A 144 -4.68 1.66 3.63
N LEU A 145 -4.72 2.75 2.86
CA LEU A 145 -3.50 3.42 2.39
C LEU A 145 -2.71 4.05 3.54
N LEU A 146 -3.39 4.68 4.50
CA LEU A 146 -2.73 5.20 5.72
C LEU A 146 -2.04 4.08 6.50
N VAL A 147 -2.71 2.94 6.68
CA VAL A 147 -2.12 1.74 7.31
C VAL A 147 -0.89 1.26 6.53
N ALA A 148 -0.96 1.21 5.20
CA ALA A 148 0.17 0.81 4.35
C ALA A 148 1.37 1.77 4.48
N CYS A 149 1.13 3.08 4.53
CA CYS A 149 2.18 4.09 4.75
C CYS A 149 2.83 3.91 6.13
N LYS A 150 2.02 3.68 7.17
CA LYS A 150 2.51 3.44 8.53
C LYS A 150 3.35 2.15 8.61
N PHE A 151 2.87 1.05 8.00
CA PHE A 151 3.61 -0.20 7.89
C PHE A 151 4.96 0.02 7.19
N TRP A 152 4.96 0.76 6.09
CA TRP A 152 6.16 1.08 5.32
C TRP A 152 7.20 1.81 6.17
N ALA A 153 6.77 2.82 6.90
CA ALA A 153 7.64 3.59 7.79
C ALA A 153 8.17 2.77 8.97
N ASP A 154 7.30 2.01 9.65
CA ASP A 154 7.68 1.18 10.80
C ASP A 154 8.70 0.09 10.45
N ASN A 155 8.70 -0.35 9.19
CA ASN A 155 9.64 -1.33 8.68
C ASN A 155 10.88 -0.70 8.01
N GLY A 156 11.05 0.62 8.05
CA GLY A 156 12.22 1.31 7.50
C GLY A 156 12.38 1.14 5.99
N LEU A 157 11.26 0.96 5.26
CA LEU A 157 11.30 0.58 3.84
C LEU A 157 11.75 1.73 2.92
N ASN A 158 11.64 3.00 3.35
CA ASN A 158 12.22 4.12 2.61
C ASN A 158 13.72 3.95 2.40
N ALA A 159 14.47 3.55 3.46
CA ALA A 159 15.92 3.37 3.36
C ALA A 159 16.32 2.23 2.40
N LEU A 160 15.52 1.17 2.33
CA LEU A 160 15.74 0.08 1.37
C LEU A 160 15.37 0.50 -0.06
N ALA A 161 14.32 1.30 -0.20
CA ALA A 161 13.92 1.85 -1.50
C ALA A 161 14.97 2.84 -2.05
N ASP A 162 15.59 3.65 -1.19
CA ASP A 162 16.69 4.54 -1.57
C ASP A 162 17.91 3.79 -2.10
N GLN A 163 18.08 2.52 -1.69
CA GLN A 163 19.13 1.61 -2.19
C GLN A 163 18.65 0.76 -3.38
N ASP A 164 17.42 0.96 -3.85
CA ASP A 164 16.77 0.16 -4.90
C ASP A 164 16.72 -1.35 -4.57
N ASP A 165 16.70 -1.70 -3.28
CA ASP A 165 16.74 -3.10 -2.82
C ASP A 165 15.35 -3.74 -2.76
N LEU A 166 14.84 -4.13 -3.93
CA LEU A 166 13.56 -4.83 -4.05
C LEU A 166 13.54 -6.15 -3.26
N ARG A 167 14.68 -6.86 -3.18
CA ARG A 167 14.74 -8.15 -2.48
C ARG A 167 14.52 -7.97 -0.97
N ALA A 168 15.24 -7.02 -0.37
CA ALA A 168 15.09 -6.74 1.04
C ALA A 168 13.68 -6.24 1.37
N ILE A 169 13.11 -5.36 0.54
CA ILE A 169 11.73 -4.87 0.68
C ILE A 169 10.74 -6.04 0.62
N THR A 170 10.83 -6.88 -0.41
CA THR A 170 9.93 -8.03 -0.58
C THR A 170 10.02 -8.97 0.64
N ARG A 171 11.23 -9.31 1.07
CA ARG A 171 11.42 -10.17 2.25
C ARG A 171 10.84 -9.55 3.53
N ARG A 172 10.98 -8.23 3.69
CA ARG A 172 10.47 -7.52 4.88
C ARG A 172 8.94 -7.49 4.93
N ILE A 173 8.29 -7.38 3.77
CA ILE A 173 6.82 -7.36 3.67
C ILE A 173 6.23 -8.77 3.76
N ASN A 174 6.77 -9.71 3.01
CA ASN A 174 6.18 -11.04 2.80
C ASN A 174 6.77 -12.13 3.72
N GLY A 175 7.89 -11.86 4.39
CA GLY A 175 8.66 -12.87 5.14
C GLY A 175 9.48 -13.81 4.26
N GLY A 176 9.33 -13.73 2.93
CA GLY A 176 10.01 -14.55 1.92
C GLY A 176 10.05 -13.82 0.58
N TYR A 177 10.05 -14.60 -0.52
CA TYR A 177 10.12 -14.08 -1.88
C TYR A 177 8.92 -14.46 -2.76
N ASN A 178 7.78 -14.80 -2.12
CA ASN A 178 6.57 -15.10 -2.87
C ASN A 178 6.14 -13.86 -3.69
N GLY A 179 5.84 -14.07 -4.98
CA GLY A 179 5.47 -13.01 -5.89
C GLY A 179 6.60 -12.06 -6.29
N PHE A 180 7.88 -12.43 -6.08
CA PHE A 180 9.02 -11.54 -6.36
C PHE A 180 9.06 -11.06 -7.81
N GLU A 181 8.84 -11.94 -8.78
CA GLU A 181 8.88 -11.56 -10.20
C GLU A 181 7.73 -10.62 -10.58
N ASP A 182 6.55 -10.77 -9.98
CA ASP A 182 5.43 -9.86 -10.21
C ASP A 182 5.71 -8.47 -9.59
N ARG A 183 6.26 -8.41 -8.37
CA ARG A 183 6.70 -7.15 -7.74
C ARG A 183 7.78 -6.45 -8.58
N LYS A 184 8.71 -7.22 -9.15
CA LYS A 184 9.76 -6.73 -10.05
C LYS A 184 9.17 -6.17 -11.35
N ALA A 185 8.18 -6.84 -11.93
CA ALA A 185 7.49 -6.36 -13.12
C ALA A 185 6.74 -5.03 -12.84
N HIS A 186 6.04 -4.93 -11.69
CA HIS A 186 5.43 -3.69 -11.27
C HIS A 186 6.43 -2.56 -11.07
N LEU A 187 7.56 -2.85 -10.43
CA LEU A 187 8.62 -1.86 -10.22
C LEU A 187 9.21 -1.38 -11.54
N ALA A 188 9.50 -2.29 -12.48
CA ALA A 188 10.02 -1.94 -13.80
C ALA A 188 9.03 -1.06 -14.58
N LYS A 189 7.73 -1.39 -14.54
CA LYS A 189 6.67 -0.59 -15.13
C LYS A 189 6.64 0.83 -14.56
N LEU A 190 6.70 0.97 -13.24
CA LEU A 190 6.65 2.27 -12.55
C LEU A 190 7.90 3.10 -12.82
N LYS A 191 9.09 2.48 -12.83
CA LYS A 191 10.34 3.16 -13.22
C LYS A 191 10.32 3.66 -14.66
N GLY A 192 9.56 3.02 -15.54
CA GLY A 192 9.36 3.48 -16.91
C GLY A 192 8.42 4.70 -17.04
N TRP A 193 7.79 5.13 -15.95
CA TRP A 193 6.93 6.33 -15.93
C TRP A 193 7.66 7.58 -15.43
N VAL A 194 8.85 7.38 -14.82
CA VAL A 194 9.62 8.45 -14.14
C VAL A 194 11.07 8.44 -14.61
#